data_ff97b601f311433c15e2f5683aaa99e5
#
_entry.id   ff97b601f311433c15e2f5683aaa99e5
#
_cell.length_a   1.000
_cell.length_b   1.000
_cell.length_c   1.000
_cell.angle_alpha   90.00
_cell.angle_beta   90.00
_cell.angle_gamma   90.00
#
_symmetry.space_group_name_H-M   'P 1'
#
loop_
_entity.id
_entity.type
_entity.pdbx_description
1 polymer ?
#
loop_
_entity_poly.entity_id
_entity_poly.type
_entity_poly.pdbx_seq_one_letter_code
_entity_poly.pdbx_strand_id
1 'polypeptide(L)'
;MKLFFILGNQLFPLKYINRFKKDHMFFMAEDNGLCTYEKHHKQKILLFLSSMRSYADIIKKNKFKLDYLKIEDNDFKEDYLKKLKKVIVKKKISEITSFEIEDKTFEKKILQFSKKEKVNWNIIQTPMFLNSRVEFKNYLGKSKKPFMATFYKEVRKKSGILMGSGGEPIGGKWSFDEDNRNKLPRDIEIPKFPKINETQHTKKLKPIVEELFKEHPGNTDNFWLATEYDDVVKLLNFFIKEKSNLFGDYEDAVNQKDNILFHSALSPYINLGLITPEFIIQKILDFHKKNKIRMNSLEGYIRQIIGWREFMRGIYQSYSDEMENKNFFKQNRKMKNSWYDGTTGLPPLDHAIQNAVTYGWSHHIERLMILSNIMNLCEIKPKIVYKWFMEMFVDSSDWVMVPNVYGMGLFSDGGIFATKPYICGSAYFMKMMDFKKGEWCNTMDGLYWRFIDRNRQFFLKNPRLSMMVRIFDKMKDERKKLILSEADKFIKKNTL
;
A
#
# COMPACT_ATOMS: atom_id res chain seq x y z
N MET A 1 27.45 -8.13 -25.12
CA MET A 1 26.58 -6.93 -24.94
C MET A 1 25.90 -7.06 -23.61
N LYS A 2 25.65 -5.95 -22.88
CA LYS A 2 24.93 -5.95 -21.60
C LYS A 2 23.49 -5.49 -21.79
N LEU A 3 22.57 -6.02 -20.97
CA LEU A 3 21.15 -5.69 -21.00
C LEU A 3 20.72 -5.13 -19.65
N PHE A 4 20.08 -3.98 -19.62
CA PHE A 4 19.37 -3.47 -18.45
C PHE A 4 17.87 -3.71 -18.63
N PHE A 5 17.25 -4.59 -17.85
CA PHE A 5 15.81 -4.76 -17.88
C PHE A 5 15.14 -3.91 -16.79
N ILE A 6 14.06 -3.24 -17.17
CA ILE A 6 13.28 -2.34 -16.31
C ILE A 6 11.89 -2.94 -16.15
N LEU A 7 11.48 -3.21 -14.91
CA LEU A 7 10.13 -3.68 -14.60
C LEU A 7 9.15 -2.51 -14.53
N GLY A 8 7.85 -2.80 -14.67
CA GLY A 8 6.80 -1.79 -14.63
C GLY A 8 6.69 -0.99 -13.32
N ASN A 9 7.30 -1.48 -12.24
CA ASN A 9 7.41 -0.79 -10.96
C ASN A 9 8.82 -0.21 -10.70
N GLN A 10 9.61 0.02 -11.75
CA GLN A 10 10.98 0.55 -11.67
C GLN A 10 11.21 1.73 -12.63
N LEU A 11 10.19 2.55 -12.85
CA LEU A 11 10.20 3.67 -13.81
C LEU A 11 10.89 4.91 -13.22
N PHE A 12 12.10 4.72 -12.70
CA PHE A 12 12.83 5.77 -11.98
C PHE A 12 13.34 6.87 -12.90
N PRO A 13 13.48 8.12 -12.39
CA PRO A 13 14.09 9.22 -13.13
C PRO A 13 15.42 8.82 -13.77
N LEU A 14 15.68 9.32 -14.98
CA LEU A 14 16.84 8.92 -15.80
C LEU A 14 18.20 9.04 -15.09
N LYS A 15 18.32 9.92 -14.09
CA LYS A 15 19.56 10.07 -13.30
C LYS A 15 20.06 8.74 -12.73
N TYR A 16 19.15 7.80 -12.42
CA TYR A 16 19.51 6.50 -11.85
C TYR A 16 20.01 5.48 -12.89
N ILE A 17 19.70 5.68 -14.18
CA ILE A 17 20.10 4.77 -15.27
C ILE A 17 21.07 5.39 -16.27
N ASN A 18 21.34 6.70 -16.22
CA ASN A 18 22.19 7.41 -17.18
C ASN A 18 23.59 6.80 -17.34
N ARG A 19 24.18 6.29 -16.25
CA ARG A 19 25.51 5.68 -16.28
C ARG A 19 25.60 4.42 -17.14
N PHE A 20 24.46 3.74 -17.38
CA PHE A 20 24.38 2.51 -18.16
C PHE A 20 24.10 2.75 -19.66
N LYS A 21 23.78 3.98 -20.06
CA LYS A 21 23.34 4.33 -21.40
C LYS A 21 24.34 3.93 -22.50
N LYS A 22 25.64 4.01 -22.23
CA LYS A 22 26.68 3.71 -23.22
C LYS A 22 26.89 2.22 -23.46
N ASP A 23 26.80 1.42 -22.38
CA ASP A 23 27.24 0.03 -22.34
C ASP A 23 26.10 -0.97 -22.43
N HIS A 24 24.87 -0.53 -22.15
CA HIS A 24 23.69 -1.40 -22.05
C HIS A 24 22.68 -1.10 -23.15
N MET A 25 22.03 -2.16 -23.60
CA MET A 25 20.72 -2.10 -24.22
C MET A 25 19.68 -2.18 -23.10
N PHE A 26 18.57 -1.49 -23.25
CA PHE A 26 17.46 -1.51 -22.29
C PHE A 26 16.35 -2.40 -22.80
N PHE A 27 15.66 -3.07 -21.88
CA PHE A 27 14.54 -3.93 -22.16
C PHE A 27 13.37 -3.62 -21.22
N MET A 28 12.19 -3.49 -21.78
CA MET A 28 10.91 -3.40 -21.07
C MET A 28 9.90 -4.29 -21.76
N ALA A 29 8.97 -4.87 -21.01
CA ALA A 29 7.87 -5.64 -21.58
C ALA A 29 6.59 -5.46 -20.77
N GLU A 30 5.51 -5.14 -21.46
CA GLU A 30 4.16 -5.37 -20.96
C GLU A 30 3.93 -6.88 -20.93
N ASP A 31 3.39 -7.40 -19.83
CA ASP A 31 3.33 -8.84 -19.61
C ASP A 31 1.99 -9.29 -19.03
N ASN A 32 1.35 -10.24 -19.70
CA ASN A 32 0.07 -10.77 -19.27
C ASN A 32 0.15 -11.45 -17.90
N GLY A 33 1.19 -12.24 -17.63
CA GLY A 33 1.36 -12.95 -16.36
C GLY A 33 1.53 -11.99 -15.18
N LEU A 34 2.27 -10.88 -15.39
CA LEU A 34 2.43 -9.83 -14.37
C LEU A 34 1.15 -9.00 -14.18
N CYS A 35 0.26 -8.96 -15.16
CA CYS A 35 -1.05 -8.31 -15.03
C CYS A 35 -2.11 -9.22 -14.38
N THR A 36 -1.91 -10.54 -14.37
CA THR A 36 -2.97 -11.53 -14.07
C THR A 36 -2.63 -12.53 -12.97
N TYR A 37 -1.47 -12.43 -12.29
CA TYR A 37 -1.15 -13.33 -11.17
C TYR A 37 -2.13 -13.15 -9.99
N GLU A 38 -2.75 -11.96 -9.88
CA GLU A 38 -3.99 -11.67 -9.16
C GLU A 38 -4.94 -10.94 -10.10
N LYS A 39 -6.24 -10.90 -9.80
CA LYS A 39 -7.21 -10.12 -10.56
C LYS A 39 -7.10 -8.64 -10.22
N HIS A 40 -5.98 -8.01 -10.55
CA HIS A 40 -5.71 -6.62 -10.22
C HIS A 40 -6.79 -5.68 -10.77
N HIS A 41 -7.11 -4.64 -10.00
CA HIS A 41 -8.03 -3.57 -10.42
C HIS A 41 -7.64 -3.01 -11.80
N LYS A 42 -8.60 -2.80 -12.68
CA LYS A 42 -8.36 -2.31 -14.06
C LYS A 42 -7.59 -1.01 -14.09
N GLN A 43 -7.83 -0.09 -13.15
CA GLN A 43 -7.06 1.15 -13.05
C GLN A 43 -5.58 0.91 -12.68
N LYS A 44 -5.27 -0.14 -11.92
CA LYS A 44 -3.87 -0.52 -11.66
C LYS A 44 -3.17 -0.96 -12.93
N ILE A 45 -3.81 -1.84 -13.70
CA ILE A 45 -3.27 -2.31 -14.98
C ILE A 45 -3.07 -1.13 -15.93
N LEU A 46 -4.09 -0.27 -16.07
CA LEU A 46 -4.01 0.92 -16.91
C LEU A 46 -2.91 1.88 -16.46
N LEU A 47 -2.75 2.11 -15.14
CA LEU A 47 -1.69 2.94 -14.58
C LEU A 47 -0.30 2.41 -14.96
N PHE A 48 -0.06 1.11 -14.76
CA PHE A 48 1.23 0.49 -15.08
C PHE A 48 1.54 0.59 -16.57
N LEU A 49 0.64 0.14 -17.44
CA LEU A 49 0.87 0.12 -18.88
C LEU A 49 1.03 1.53 -19.45
N SER A 50 0.18 2.49 -19.03
CA SER A 50 0.31 3.89 -19.47
C SER A 50 1.64 4.50 -19.02
N SER A 51 2.03 4.30 -17.76
CA SER A 51 3.28 4.84 -17.24
C SER A 51 4.51 4.20 -17.90
N MET A 52 4.46 2.90 -18.20
CA MET A 52 5.53 2.21 -18.95
C MET A 52 5.69 2.80 -20.35
N ARG A 53 4.60 3.10 -21.06
CA ARG A 53 4.65 3.73 -22.40
C ARG A 53 5.19 5.14 -22.35
N SER A 54 4.70 5.97 -21.44
CA SER A 54 5.22 7.34 -21.25
C SER A 54 6.71 7.31 -20.89
N TYR A 55 7.12 6.38 -20.03
CA TYR A 55 8.52 6.22 -19.67
C TYR A 55 9.38 5.73 -20.84
N ALA A 56 8.88 4.81 -21.66
CA ALA A 56 9.56 4.35 -22.88
C ALA A 56 9.79 5.50 -23.86
N ASP A 57 8.84 6.43 -24.01
CA ASP A 57 9.03 7.61 -24.85
C ASP A 57 10.13 8.53 -24.30
N ILE A 58 10.19 8.72 -22.98
CA ILE A 58 11.27 9.49 -22.34
C ILE A 58 12.63 8.83 -22.59
N ILE A 59 12.75 7.51 -22.44
CA ILE A 59 13.97 6.74 -22.70
C ILE A 59 14.42 6.93 -24.17
N LYS A 60 13.49 6.77 -25.12
CA LYS A 60 13.77 6.91 -26.57
C LYS A 60 14.17 8.35 -26.91
N LYS A 61 13.43 9.36 -26.42
CA LYS A 61 13.75 10.78 -26.61
C LYS A 61 15.15 11.11 -26.13
N ASN A 62 15.60 10.47 -25.06
CA ASN A 62 16.96 10.62 -24.54
C ASN A 62 17.97 9.67 -25.17
N LYS A 63 17.67 9.08 -26.34
CA LYS A 63 18.57 8.26 -27.16
C LYS A 63 19.17 7.04 -26.45
N PHE A 64 18.41 6.40 -25.55
CA PHE A 64 18.74 5.07 -25.02
C PHE A 64 18.32 4.00 -26.04
N LYS A 65 19.10 2.92 -26.13
CA LYS A 65 18.76 1.76 -26.98
C LYS A 65 17.73 0.90 -26.25
N LEU A 66 16.44 1.08 -26.54
CA LEU A 66 15.33 0.37 -25.86
C LEU A 66 14.67 -0.64 -26.82
N ASP A 67 14.55 -1.89 -26.35
CA ASP A 67 13.66 -2.90 -26.86
C ASP A 67 12.42 -2.96 -25.94
N TYR A 68 11.24 -2.71 -26.50
CA TYR A 68 10.01 -2.60 -25.70
C TYR A 68 8.88 -3.39 -26.34
N LEU A 69 8.42 -4.43 -25.65
CA LEU A 69 7.29 -5.27 -26.02
C LEU A 69 6.00 -4.72 -25.43
N LYS A 70 4.98 -4.60 -26.25
CA LYS A 70 3.67 -4.03 -25.88
C LYS A 70 2.59 -5.09 -25.84
N ILE A 71 1.43 -4.74 -25.27
CA ILE A 71 0.26 -5.59 -25.18
C ILE A 71 -0.29 -6.02 -26.55
N GLU A 72 -0.05 -5.23 -27.59
CA GLU A 72 -0.45 -5.53 -28.96
C GLU A 72 0.48 -6.54 -29.66
N ASP A 73 1.65 -6.81 -29.09
CA ASP A 73 2.63 -7.74 -29.68
C ASP A 73 2.24 -9.20 -29.43
N ASN A 74 2.54 -10.07 -30.39
CA ASN A 74 2.22 -11.50 -30.31
C ASN A 74 2.80 -12.18 -29.05
N ASP A 75 3.92 -11.68 -28.57
CA ASP A 75 4.63 -12.19 -27.39
C ASP A 75 3.99 -11.76 -26.05
N PHE A 76 2.96 -10.91 -26.04
CA PHE A 76 2.34 -10.40 -24.82
C PHE A 76 1.92 -11.50 -23.83
N LYS A 77 1.33 -12.57 -24.34
CA LYS A 77 0.84 -13.71 -23.52
C LYS A 77 1.94 -14.67 -23.08
N GLU A 78 3.15 -14.55 -23.62
CA GLU A 78 4.26 -15.38 -23.20
C GLU A 78 4.75 -14.99 -21.80
N ASP A 79 5.34 -15.96 -21.09
CA ASP A 79 5.99 -15.72 -19.79
C ASP A 79 7.14 -14.70 -19.92
N TYR A 80 7.27 -13.82 -18.94
CA TYR A 80 8.28 -12.74 -18.92
C TYR A 80 9.71 -13.26 -19.16
N LEU A 81 10.07 -14.41 -18.55
CA LEU A 81 11.40 -14.99 -18.69
C LEU A 81 11.65 -15.53 -20.12
N LYS A 82 10.61 -16.01 -20.81
CA LYS A 82 10.72 -16.39 -22.22
C LYS A 82 10.99 -15.16 -23.10
N LYS A 83 10.30 -14.05 -22.88
CA LYS A 83 10.57 -12.76 -23.55
C LYS A 83 12.00 -12.31 -23.32
N LEU A 84 12.46 -12.32 -22.08
CA LEU A 84 13.83 -11.96 -21.70
C LEU A 84 14.85 -12.88 -22.37
N LYS A 85 14.61 -14.19 -22.41
CA LYS A 85 15.47 -15.17 -23.09
C LYS A 85 15.59 -14.90 -24.59
N LYS A 86 14.49 -14.58 -25.26
CA LYS A 86 14.51 -14.25 -26.71
C LYS A 86 15.46 -13.08 -26.99
N VAL A 87 15.42 -12.03 -26.17
CA VAL A 87 16.31 -10.88 -26.30
C VAL A 87 17.77 -11.25 -26.02
N ILE A 88 18.02 -12.00 -24.95
CA ILE A 88 19.37 -12.48 -24.58
C ILE A 88 20.01 -13.25 -25.73
N VAL A 89 19.30 -14.20 -26.31
CA VAL A 89 19.80 -15.03 -27.40
C VAL A 89 20.00 -14.17 -28.68
N LYS A 90 18.97 -13.43 -29.09
CA LYS A 90 19.00 -12.60 -30.30
C LYS A 90 20.13 -11.57 -30.30
N LYS A 91 20.42 -10.99 -29.14
CA LYS A 91 21.41 -9.91 -28.98
C LYS A 91 22.75 -10.38 -28.40
N LYS A 92 22.92 -11.70 -28.17
CA LYS A 92 24.13 -12.30 -27.58
C LYS A 92 24.52 -11.59 -26.28
N ILE A 93 23.56 -11.44 -25.37
CA ILE A 93 23.76 -10.78 -24.08
C ILE A 93 24.55 -11.69 -23.13
N SER A 94 25.61 -11.16 -22.54
CA SER A 94 26.47 -11.87 -21.56
C SER A 94 26.19 -11.51 -20.11
N GLU A 95 25.55 -10.35 -19.88
CA GLU A 95 25.23 -9.84 -18.54
C GLU A 95 23.87 -9.13 -18.58
N ILE A 96 23.04 -9.42 -17.57
CA ILE A 96 21.81 -8.69 -17.32
C ILE A 96 21.95 -7.83 -16.08
N THR A 97 21.38 -6.65 -16.08
CA THR A 97 21.37 -5.69 -14.97
C THR A 97 19.93 -5.30 -14.65
N SER A 98 19.60 -5.12 -13.38
CA SER A 98 18.34 -4.52 -12.94
C SER A 98 18.50 -3.85 -11.57
N PHE A 99 17.52 -3.08 -11.16
CA PHE A 99 17.38 -2.73 -9.75
C PHE A 99 16.96 -3.94 -8.93
N GLU A 100 17.17 -3.90 -7.60
CA GLU A 100 16.60 -4.88 -6.65
C GLU A 100 15.10 -5.10 -6.95
N ILE A 101 14.68 -6.35 -6.95
CA ILE A 101 13.28 -6.73 -7.17
C ILE A 101 12.64 -6.97 -5.81
N GLU A 102 11.59 -6.21 -5.46
CA GLU A 102 10.99 -6.30 -4.12
C GLU A 102 10.07 -7.51 -3.95
N ASP A 103 9.46 -8.01 -5.03
CA ASP A 103 8.77 -9.28 -5.05
C ASP A 103 9.76 -10.44 -4.93
N LYS A 104 9.81 -11.10 -3.76
CA LYS A 104 10.72 -12.22 -3.48
C LYS A 104 10.52 -13.41 -4.42
N THR A 105 9.29 -13.68 -4.83
CA THR A 105 8.96 -14.79 -5.73
C THR A 105 9.51 -14.52 -7.12
N PHE A 106 9.31 -13.32 -7.62
CA PHE A 106 9.82 -12.93 -8.94
C PHE A 106 11.36 -12.78 -8.93
N GLU A 107 11.94 -12.21 -7.88
CA GLU A 107 13.40 -12.16 -7.69
C GLU A 107 14.03 -13.56 -7.74
N LYS A 108 13.44 -14.53 -7.04
CA LYS A 108 13.88 -15.94 -7.07
C LYS A 108 13.78 -16.54 -8.47
N LYS A 109 12.71 -16.24 -9.22
CA LYS A 109 12.57 -16.70 -10.62
C LYS A 109 13.68 -16.14 -11.51
N ILE A 110 14.01 -14.85 -11.41
CA ILE A 110 15.12 -14.22 -12.17
C ILE A 110 16.46 -14.85 -11.79
N LEU A 111 16.71 -15.09 -10.50
CA LEU A 111 17.94 -15.75 -10.03
C LEU A 111 18.11 -17.16 -10.59
N GLN A 112 17.04 -17.95 -10.60
CA GLN A 112 17.04 -19.29 -11.19
C GLN A 112 17.25 -19.24 -12.70
N PHE A 113 16.58 -18.29 -13.36
CA PHE A 113 16.74 -18.06 -14.80
C PHE A 113 18.17 -17.69 -15.16
N SER A 114 18.80 -16.74 -14.46
CA SER A 114 20.18 -16.31 -14.76
C SER A 114 21.19 -17.48 -14.65
N LYS A 115 21.01 -18.34 -13.63
CA LYS A 115 21.83 -19.55 -13.46
C LYS A 115 21.61 -20.55 -14.59
N LYS A 116 20.35 -20.79 -14.99
CA LYS A 116 19.98 -21.72 -16.07
C LYS A 116 20.52 -21.27 -17.44
N GLU A 117 20.37 -19.99 -17.75
CA GLU A 117 20.82 -19.42 -19.02
C GLU A 117 22.31 -19.04 -19.00
N LYS A 118 23.02 -19.25 -17.88
CA LYS A 118 24.44 -18.91 -17.69
C LYS A 118 24.76 -17.45 -18.00
N VAL A 119 23.86 -16.53 -17.59
CA VAL A 119 24.00 -15.08 -17.76
C VAL A 119 24.24 -14.47 -16.40
N ASN A 120 25.28 -13.64 -16.26
CA ASN A 120 25.55 -12.96 -15.00
C ASN A 120 24.45 -11.92 -14.71
N TRP A 121 23.91 -11.91 -13.49
CA TRP A 121 22.92 -10.92 -13.05
C TRP A 121 23.53 -9.93 -12.07
N ASN A 122 23.65 -8.68 -12.51
CA ASN A 122 24.10 -7.55 -11.72
C ASN A 122 22.90 -6.82 -11.11
N ILE A 123 22.83 -6.78 -9.78
CA ILE A 123 21.72 -6.17 -9.04
C ILE A 123 22.16 -4.80 -8.50
N ILE A 124 21.36 -3.79 -8.77
CA ILE A 124 21.58 -2.40 -8.33
C ILE A 124 20.61 -2.06 -7.21
N GLN A 125 21.09 -1.42 -6.16
CA GLN A 125 20.23 -0.94 -5.09
C GLN A 125 19.09 -0.06 -5.65
N THR A 126 17.87 -0.37 -5.25
CA THR A 126 16.70 0.36 -5.73
C THR A 126 16.57 1.74 -5.09
N PRO A 127 16.27 2.81 -5.84
CA PRO A 127 15.94 4.12 -5.28
C PRO A 127 14.50 4.21 -4.74
N MET A 128 13.74 3.12 -4.77
CA MET A 128 12.39 3.03 -4.20
C MET A 128 12.39 3.15 -2.68
N PHE A 129 13.52 2.88 -2.04
CA PHE A 129 13.71 2.93 -0.59
C PHE A 129 14.98 3.66 -0.21
N LEU A 130 14.98 4.29 0.97
CA LEU A 130 16.12 5.02 1.51
C LEU A 130 17.11 4.11 2.23
N ASN A 131 16.62 3.04 2.85
CA ASN A 131 17.43 2.07 3.56
C ASN A 131 17.66 0.82 2.71
N SER A 132 18.86 0.28 2.74
CA SER A 132 19.16 -1.01 2.11
C SER A 132 18.55 -2.18 2.90
N ARG A 133 18.43 -3.35 2.26
CA ARG A 133 18.01 -4.60 2.94
C ARG A 133 18.98 -4.98 4.06
N VAL A 134 20.27 -4.69 3.89
CA VAL A 134 21.31 -4.96 4.91
C VAL A 134 21.13 -4.10 6.15
N GLU A 135 20.80 -2.83 5.98
CA GLU A 135 20.57 -1.92 7.12
C GLU A 135 19.40 -2.35 7.99
N PHE A 136 18.30 -2.84 7.39
CA PHE A 136 17.19 -3.39 8.16
C PHE A 136 17.58 -4.70 8.91
N LYS A 137 18.37 -5.58 8.27
CA LYS A 137 18.91 -6.77 8.95
C LYS A 137 19.80 -6.40 10.15
N ASN A 138 20.62 -5.36 10.01
CA ASN A 138 21.46 -4.87 11.10
C ASN A 138 20.61 -4.29 12.25
N TYR A 139 19.51 -3.59 11.94
CA TYR A 139 18.55 -3.18 12.95
C TYR A 139 17.94 -4.38 13.69
N LEU A 140 17.49 -5.42 12.97
CA LEU A 140 16.93 -6.63 13.58
C LEU A 140 17.95 -7.36 14.46
N GLY A 141 19.21 -7.40 14.07
CA GLY A 141 20.29 -8.01 14.88
C GLY A 141 20.49 -7.37 16.25
N LYS A 142 20.06 -6.13 16.43
CA LYS A 142 20.11 -5.38 17.70
C LYS A 142 18.81 -5.48 18.51
N SER A 143 17.73 -5.94 17.93
CA SER A 143 16.39 -5.88 18.51
C SER A 143 15.82 -7.28 18.72
N LYS A 144 15.35 -7.58 19.94
CA LYS A 144 14.67 -8.86 20.26
C LYS A 144 13.35 -9.04 19.46
N LYS A 145 12.70 -7.95 19.11
CA LYS A 145 11.45 -7.90 18.35
C LYS A 145 11.46 -6.64 17.47
N PRO A 146 11.04 -6.72 16.19
CA PRO A 146 10.92 -5.52 15.37
C PRO A 146 9.85 -4.58 15.93
N PHE A 147 10.20 -3.30 16.04
CA PHE A 147 9.30 -2.26 16.53
C PHE A 147 9.51 -0.97 15.74
N MET A 148 8.45 -0.49 15.07
CA MET A 148 8.54 0.63 14.14
C MET A 148 9.13 1.89 14.78
N ALA A 149 8.74 2.23 16.01
CA ALA A 149 9.21 3.44 16.66
C ALA A 149 10.73 3.44 16.94
N THR A 150 11.32 2.28 17.26
CA THR A 150 12.78 2.17 17.44
C THR A 150 13.52 2.24 16.12
N PHE A 151 13.02 1.55 15.10
CA PHE A 151 13.54 1.64 13.73
C PHE A 151 13.51 3.09 13.21
N TYR A 152 12.39 3.77 13.35
CA TYR A 152 12.23 5.17 12.92
C TYR A 152 13.22 6.11 13.62
N LYS A 153 13.44 5.92 14.92
CA LYS A 153 14.46 6.69 15.66
C LYS A 153 15.87 6.49 15.10
N GLU A 154 16.26 5.24 14.79
CA GLU A 154 17.56 4.94 14.19
C GLU A 154 17.69 5.58 12.80
N VAL A 155 16.64 5.47 11.96
CA VAL A 155 16.63 6.09 10.62
C VAL A 155 16.78 7.61 10.72
N ARG A 156 16.05 8.28 11.61
CA ARG A 156 16.15 9.74 11.81
C ARG A 156 17.55 10.14 12.26
N LYS A 157 18.13 9.45 13.25
CA LYS A 157 19.49 9.73 13.74
C LYS A 157 20.53 9.58 12.63
N LYS A 158 20.41 8.53 11.81
CA LYS A 158 21.34 8.26 10.71
C LYS A 158 21.23 9.30 9.59
N SER A 159 20.00 9.65 9.20
CA SER A 159 19.73 10.55 8.06
C SER A 159 19.80 12.03 8.42
N GLY A 160 19.79 12.39 9.71
CA GLY A 160 19.67 13.78 10.17
C GLY A 160 18.29 14.41 9.93
N ILE A 161 17.31 13.66 9.42
CA ILE A 161 15.97 14.18 9.08
C ILE A 161 15.22 14.55 10.36
N LEU A 162 14.80 15.82 10.47
CA LEU A 162 14.15 16.41 11.64
C LEU A 162 14.97 16.23 12.94
N MET A 163 16.31 16.30 12.83
CA MET A 163 17.23 16.27 13.98
C MET A 163 17.87 17.62 14.20
N GLY A 164 18.00 18.01 15.46
CA GLY A 164 18.78 19.18 15.88
C GLY A 164 20.28 18.90 15.91
N SER A 165 21.08 19.92 16.07
CA SER A 165 22.55 19.84 16.10
C SER A 165 23.09 19.01 17.26
N GLY A 166 22.38 18.93 18.39
CA GLY A 166 22.71 18.10 19.55
C GLY A 166 22.25 16.63 19.45
N GLY A 167 21.63 16.23 18.32
CA GLY A 167 21.14 14.87 18.13
C GLY A 167 19.76 14.59 18.75
N GLU A 168 19.05 15.62 19.19
CA GLU A 168 17.65 15.57 19.65
C GLU A 168 16.67 15.73 18.49
N PRO A 169 15.43 15.22 18.62
CA PRO A 169 14.41 15.42 17.59
C PRO A 169 13.91 16.88 17.59
N ILE A 170 13.81 17.48 16.40
CA ILE A 170 13.18 18.82 16.26
C ILE A 170 11.74 18.74 16.75
N GLY A 171 11.33 19.74 17.54
CA GLY A 171 10.03 19.77 18.22
C GLY A 171 9.98 19.00 19.54
N GLY A 172 11.09 18.46 20.04
CA GLY A 172 11.22 17.83 21.36
C GLY A 172 10.63 16.43 21.49
N LYS A 173 9.91 15.93 20.45
CA LYS A 173 9.27 14.62 20.45
C LYS A 173 9.73 13.78 19.25
N TRP A 174 9.84 12.45 19.46
CA TRP A 174 10.13 11.52 18.38
C TRP A 174 8.92 11.26 17.48
N SER A 175 7.71 11.44 17.99
CA SER A 175 6.46 11.25 17.26
C SER A 175 5.39 12.17 17.83
N PHE A 176 4.57 12.73 16.95
CA PHE A 176 3.40 13.55 17.25
C PHE A 176 2.09 12.80 16.96
N ASP A 177 2.11 11.46 16.89
CA ASP A 177 0.96 10.62 16.54
C ASP A 177 -0.27 10.85 17.45
N GLU A 178 -0.05 11.22 18.70
CA GLU A 178 -1.14 11.51 19.64
C GLU A 178 -1.92 12.78 19.26
N ASP A 179 -1.26 13.72 18.58
CA ASP A 179 -1.85 14.99 18.13
C ASP A 179 -2.60 14.83 16.79
N ASN A 180 -2.53 13.64 16.13
CA ASN A 180 -2.99 13.39 14.76
C ASN A 180 -4.35 12.67 14.66
N ARG A 181 -5.20 12.76 15.70
CA ARG A 181 -6.45 11.99 15.79
C ARG A 181 -7.68 12.88 15.98
N ASN A 182 -7.74 13.97 15.22
CA ASN A 182 -8.85 14.89 15.29
C ASN A 182 -9.98 14.49 14.33
N LYS A 183 -11.23 14.70 14.78
CA LYS A 183 -12.40 14.59 13.90
C LYS A 183 -12.40 15.77 12.92
N LEU A 184 -12.79 15.51 11.70
CA LEU A 184 -12.92 16.55 10.68
C LEU A 184 -14.04 17.55 11.07
N PRO A 185 -13.76 18.86 11.16
CA PRO A 185 -14.80 19.88 11.38
C PRO A 185 -15.79 19.89 10.23
N ARG A 186 -17.04 20.26 10.52
CA ARG A 186 -18.13 20.24 9.50
C ARG A 186 -17.94 21.28 8.40
N ASP A 187 -17.32 22.38 8.74
CA ASP A 187 -17.11 23.59 7.92
C ASP A 187 -15.70 23.70 7.34
N ILE A 188 -14.87 22.67 7.52
CA ILE A 188 -13.52 22.69 6.98
C ILE A 188 -13.55 22.61 5.45
N GLU A 189 -12.86 23.52 4.81
CA GLU A 189 -12.64 23.47 3.37
C GLU A 189 -11.55 22.43 3.05
N ILE A 190 -11.89 21.43 2.23
CA ILE A 190 -10.97 20.42 1.74
C ILE A 190 -10.49 20.87 0.36
N PRO A 191 -9.17 21.12 0.16
CA PRO A 191 -8.65 21.48 -1.15
C PRO A 191 -8.92 20.39 -2.17
N LYS A 192 -9.60 20.73 -3.27
CA LYS A 192 -9.98 19.79 -4.33
C LYS A 192 -8.74 19.19 -4.98
N PHE A 193 -8.73 17.86 -5.09
CA PHE A 193 -7.63 17.15 -5.76
C PHE A 193 -7.52 17.56 -7.23
N PRO A 194 -6.32 17.87 -7.75
CA PRO A 194 -6.14 18.34 -9.12
C PRO A 194 -6.61 17.30 -10.14
N LYS A 195 -7.34 17.74 -11.13
CA LYS A 195 -7.71 16.89 -12.27
C LYS A 195 -6.46 16.63 -13.13
N ILE A 196 -6.16 15.37 -13.37
CA ILE A 196 -5.07 14.94 -14.25
C ILE A 196 -5.65 14.67 -15.64
N ASN A 197 -5.00 15.18 -16.66
CA ASN A 197 -5.36 14.91 -18.05
C ASN A 197 -4.80 13.54 -18.48
N GLU A 198 -5.65 12.75 -19.11
CA GLU A 198 -5.23 11.47 -19.67
C GLU A 198 -4.25 11.67 -20.83
N THR A 199 -3.15 10.93 -20.80
CA THR A 199 -2.19 10.90 -21.93
C THR A 199 -2.79 10.17 -23.13
N GLN A 200 -2.17 10.32 -24.30
CA GLN A 200 -2.55 9.55 -25.50
C GLN A 200 -2.41 8.03 -25.27
N HIS A 201 -1.42 7.61 -24.47
CA HIS A 201 -1.25 6.21 -24.09
C HIS A 201 -2.41 5.72 -23.24
N THR A 202 -2.82 6.50 -22.24
CA THR A 202 -3.97 6.17 -21.39
C THR A 202 -5.24 5.99 -22.21
N LYS A 203 -5.55 6.96 -23.09
CA LYS A 203 -6.73 6.90 -23.95
C LYS A 203 -6.76 5.68 -24.86
N LYS A 204 -5.62 5.30 -25.44
CA LYS A 204 -5.50 4.11 -26.31
C LYS A 204 -5.62 2.80 -25.53
N LEU A 205 -5.11 2.76 -24.30
CA LEU A 205 -5.10 1.56 -23.48
C LEU A 205 -6.44 1.27 -22.78
N LYS A 206 -7.26 2.27 -22.50
CA LYS A 206 -8.57 2.09 -21.84
C LYS A 206 -9.41 0.98 -22.46
N PRO A 207 -9.78 1.04 -23.76
CA PRO A 207 -10.60 -0.01 -24.37
C PRO A 207 -9.91 -1.38 -24.36
N ILE A 208 -8.60 -1.45 -24.51
CA ILE A 208 -7.84 -2.69 -24.48
C ILE A 208 -7.89 -3.31 -23.08
N VAL A 209 -7.74 -2.51 -22.03
CA VAL A 209 -7.80 -2.98 -20.65
C VAL A 209 -9.21 -3.47 -20.30
N GLU A 210 -10.25 -2.73 -20.69
CA GLU A 210 -11.64 -3.14 -20.46
C GLU A 210 -11.97 -4.48 -21.12
N GLU A 211 -11.50 -4.72 -22.34
CA GLU A 211 -11.75 -5.94 -23.09
C GLU A 211 -10.95 -7.13 -22.55
N LEU A 212 -9.63 -7.00 -22.43
CA LEU A 212 -8.75 -8.09 -22.06
C LEU A 212 -8.89 -8.53 -20.59
N PHE A 213 -9.21 -7.58 -19.71
CA PHE A 213 -9.31 -7.80 -18.26
C PHE A 213 -10.75 -7.63 -17.74
N LYS A 214 -11.76 -8.00 -18.54
CA LYS A 214 -13.19 -7.84 -18.19
C LYS A 214 -13.59 -8.45 -16.86
N GLU A 215 -12.95 -9.56 -16.45
CA GLU A 215 -13.20 -10.26 -15.19
C GLU A 215 -12.44 -9.64 -13.97
N HIS A 216 -11.70 -8.58 -14.18
CA HIS A 216 -10.98 -7.88 -13.14
C HIS A 216 -11.86 -6.80 -12.49
N PRO A 217 -11.64 -6.47 -11.19
CA PRO A 217 -12.47 -5.49 -10.50
C PRO A 217 -12.31 -4.08 -11.03
N GLY A 218 -13.34 -3.26 -10.78
CA GLY A 218 -13.40 -1.86 -11.18
C GLY A 218 -13.57 -1.63 -12.69
N ASN A 219 -13.45 -0.40 -13.07
CA ASN A 219 -13.45 0.06 -14.47
C ASN A 219 -12.45 1.20 -14.67
N THR A 220 -12.26 1.62 -15.90
CA THR A 220 -11.34 2.69 -16.26
C THR A 220 -12.01 4.07 -16.45
N ASP A 221 -13.33 4.20 -16.26
CA ASP A 221 -14.10 5.42 -16.53
C ASP A 221 -13.64 6.59 -15.67
N ASN A 222 -13.48 6.34 -14.37
CA ASN A 222 -13.05 7.32 -13.39
C ASN A 222 -11.54 7.29 -13.15
N PHE A 223 -10.73 7.07 -14.20
CA PHE A 223 -9.29 7.05 -14.06
C PHE A 223 -8.76 8.44 -13.70
N TRP A 224 -8.20 8.57 -12.51
CA TRP A 224 -7.77 9.83 -11.88
C TRP A 224 -6.26 9.94 -11.68
N LEU A 225 -5.52 8.89 -12.06
CA LEU A 225 -4.11 8.74 -11.73
C LEU A 225 -3.20 9.40 -12.78
N ALA A 226 -2.12 10.00 -12.32
CA ALA A 226 -1.04 10.50 -13.18
C ALA A 226 -0.20 9.34 -13.74
N THR A 227 0.21 9.43 -14.98
CA THR A 227 1.03 8.40 -15.64
C THR A 227 2.37 8.91 -16.12
N GLU A 228 2.71 10.18 -15.82
CA GLU A 228 3.95 10.85 -16.20
C GLU A 228 4.58 11.54 -14.98
N TYR A 229 5.91 11.60 -14.98
CA TYR A 229 6.69 12.21 -13.90
C TYR A 229 6.28 13.65 -13.57
N ASP A 230 6.11 14.49 -14.60
CA ASP A 230 5.81 15.92 -14.40
C ASP A 230 4.45 16.14 -13.72
N ASP A 231 3.45 15.33 -14.04
CA ASP A 231 2.14 15.39 -13.38
C ASP A 231 2.21 14.90 -11.93
N VAL A 232 2.99 13.85 -11.66
CA VAL A 232 3.23 13.41 -10.29
C VAL A 232 3.92 14.50 -9.46
N VAL A 233 4.86 15.23 -10.04
CA VAL A 233 5.51 16.38 -9.37
C VAL A 233 4.52 17.51 -9.11
N LYS A 234 3.58 17.78 -10.01
CA LYS A 234 2.48 18.75 -9.77
C LYS A 234 1.59 18.31 -8.60
N LEU A 235 1.23 17.02 -8.52
CA LEU A 235 0.47 16.47 -7.38
C LEU A 235 1.22 16.60 -6.05
N LEU A 236 2.53 16.32 -6.04
CA LEU A 236 3.36 16.53 -4.85
C LEU A 236 3.39 18.00 -4.42
N ASN A 237 3.61 18.92 -5.36
CA ASN A 237 3.62 20.35 -5.09
C ASN A 237 2.27 20.85 -4.57
N PHE A 238 1.16 20.36 -5.14
CA PHE A 238 -0.18 20.65 -4.65
C PHE A 238 -0.37 20.15 -3.20
N PHE A 239 -0.04 18.90 -2.92
CA PHE A 239 -0.12 18.35 -1.56
C PHE A 239 0.69 19.20 -0.57
N ILE A 240 1.94 19.49 -0.91
CA ILE A 240 2.84 20.26 -0.03
C ILE A 240 2.26 21.65 0.27
N LYS A 241 1.74 22.32 -0.75
CA LYS A 241 1.24 23.70 -0.62
C LYS A 241 -0.12 23.79 0.07
N GLU A 242 -1.07 22.94 -0.34
CA GLU A 242 -2.49 23.11 0.00
C GLU A 242 -2.93 22.18 1.16
N LYS A 243 -2.30 21.01 1.33
CA LYS A 243 -2.79 19.98 2.26
C LYS A 243 -1.84 19.65 3.41
N SER A 244 -0.53 19.81 3.20
CA SER A 244 0.47 19.28 4.13
C SER A 244 0.36 19.85 5.55
N ASN A 245 -0.10 21.10 5.70
CA ASN A 245 -0.20 21.77 7.00
C ASN A 245 -1.28 21.16 7.92
N LEU A 246 -2.32 20.53 7.33
CA LEU A 246 -3.43 19.89 8.05
C LEU A 246 -3.39 18.36 7.96
N PHE A 247 -2.39 17.80 7.29
CA PHE A 247 -2.24 16.35 7.14
C PHE A 247 -2.26 15.64 8.49
N GLY A 248 -1.43 16.09 9.45
CA GLY A 248 -1.34 15.47 10.76
C GLY A 248 -2.65 15.53 11.53
N ASP A 249 -3.27 16.71 11.61
CA ASP A 249 -4.49 16.90 12.38
C ASP A 249 -5.60 15.91 11.96
N TYR A 250 -5.72 15.62 10.66
CA TYR A 250 -6.81 14.82 10.07
C TYR A 250 -6.37 13.54 9.37
N GLU A 251 -5.17 13.03 9.70
CA GLU A 251 -4.63 11.79 9.14
C GLU A 251 -5.59 10.61 9.32
N ASP A 252 -6.29 10.54 10.46
CA ASP A 252 -7.20 9.47 10.82
C ASP A 252 -8.69 9.76 10.52
N ALA A 253 -9.03 10.91 9.94
CA ALA A 253 -10.40 11.25 9.63
C ALA A 253 -10.93 10.51 8.39
N VAL A 254 -12.24 10.21 8.37
CA VAL A 254 -12.94 9.63 7.21
C VAL A 254 -14.14 10.50 6.89
N ASN A 255 -14.37 10.78 5.60
CA ASN A 255 -15.48 11.57 5.10
C ASN A 255 -16.15 10.91 3.91
N GLN A 256 -17.49 10.87 3.90
CA GLN A 256 -18.26 10.22 2.84
C GLN A 256 -18.21 10.95 1.49
N LYS A 257 -17.81 12.23 1.47
CA LYS A 257 -17.79 13.06 0.26
C LYS A 257 -16.42 13.18 -0.40
N ASP A 258 -15.36 12.94 0.35
CA ASP A 258 -13.97 13.04 -0.12
C ASP A 258 -13.13 11.93 0.47
N ASN A 259 -12.66 11.01 -0.37
CA ASN A 259 -11.87 9.86 0.02
C ASN A 259 -10.35 10.14 0.11
N ILE A 260 -9.90 11.33 -0.32
CA ILE A 260 -8.48 11.72 -0.28
C ILE A 260 -8.21 12.62 0.93
N LEU A 261 -9.14 13.53 1.25
CA LEU A 261 -8.98 14.50 2.34
C LEU A 261 -7.64 15.25 2.26
N PHE A 262 -6.89 15.23 3.36
CA PHE A 262 -5.57 15.86 3.46
C PHE A 262 -4.42 14.91 3.13
N HIS A 263 -4.68 13.71 2.60
CA HIS A 263 -3.64 12.78 2.15
C HIS A 263 -2.99 13.21 0.82
N SER A 264 -1.76 12.76 0.61
CA SER A 264 -1.01 13.06 -0.61
C SER A 264 -1.42 12.20 -1.81
N ALA A 265 -1.97 11.01 -1.57
CA ALA A 265 -2.29 9.99 -2.58
C ALA A 265 -1.11 9.64 -3.52
N LEU A 266 0.13 9.73 -3.02
CA LEU A 266 1.35 9.49 -3.81
C LEU A 266 1.82 8.03 -3.81
N SER A 267 1.22 7.16 -3.01
CA SER A 267 1.64 5.75 -2.90
C SER A 267 1.72 5.00 -4.24
N PRO A 268 0.78 5.16 -5.19
CA PRO A 268 0.89 4.48 -6.48
C PRO A 268 2.16 4.87 -7.25
N TYR A 269 2.50 6.14 -7.24
CA TYR A 269 3.62 6.67 -8.01
C TYR A 269 4.98 6.35 -7.39
N ILE A 270 5.07 6.30 -6.06
CA ILE A 270 6.27 5.83 -5.36
C ILE A 270 6.49 4.35 -5.66
N ASN A 271 5.42 3.55 -5.69
CA ASN A 271 5.49 2.11 -5.95
C ASN A 271 5.80 1.78 -7.43
N LEU A 272 5.52 2.70 -8.35
CA LEU A 272 5.95 2.61 -9.75
C LEU A 272 7.39 3.11 -9.98
N GLY A 273 7.94 3.89 -9.04
CA GLY A 273 9.23 4.54 -9.20
C GLY A 273 9.19 5.88 -9.93
N LEU A 274 8.01 6.37 -10.35
CA LEU A 274 7.88 7.68 -11.01
C LEU A 274 8.41 8.82 -10.13
N ILE A 275 8.28 8.68 -8.81
CA ILE A 275 8.83 9.61 -7.82
C ILE A 275 9.50 8.82 -6.70
N THR A 276 10.58 9.35 -6.13
CA THR A 276 11.33 8.65 -5.07
C THR A 276 11.07 9.24 -3.69
N PRO A 277 11.16 8.43 -2.61
CA PRO A 277 11.07 8.92 -1.23
C PRO A 277 12.07 10.06 -0.95
N GLU A 278 13.30 9.94 -1.44
CA GLU A 278 14.34 10.98 -1.31
C GLU A 278 13.84 12.34 -1.85
N PHE A 279 13.28 12.34 -3.05
CA PHE A 279 12.80 13.56 -3.69
C PHE A 279 11.62 14.19 -2.93
N ILE A 280 10.67 13.35 -2.44
CA ILE A 280 9.53 13.82 -1.66
C ILE A 280 10.00 14.48 -0.34
N ILE A 281 10.89 13.80 0.39
CA ILE A 281 11.44 14.30 1.65
C ILE A 281 12.17 15.63 1.43
N GLN A 282 13.02 15.71 0.41
CA GLN A 282 13.72 16.94 0.08
C GLN A 282 12.75 18.09 -0.21
N LYS A 283 11.73 17.84 -1.03
CA LYS A 283 10.75 18.88 -1.41
C LYS A 283 9.95 19.41 -0.21
N ILE A 284 9.47 18.54 0.66
CA ILE A 284 8.67 18.98 1.82
C ILE A 284 9.53 19.70 2.86
N LEU A 285 10.78 19.27 3.08
CA LEU A 285 11.70 19.94 3.97
C LEU A 285 12.11 21.34 3.45
N ASP A 286 12.35 21.47 2.15
CA ASP A 286 12.68 22.76 1.52
C ASP A 286 11.48 23.74 1.59
N PHE A 287 10.26 23.23 1.42
CA PHE A 287 9.06 24.03 1.61
C PHE A 287 8.87 24.43 3.07
N HIS A 288 9.07 23.52 4.03
CA HIS A 288 8.97 23.80 5.47
C HIS A 288 9.94 24.89 5.94
N LYS A 289 11.16 24.92 5.42
CA LYS A 289 12.13 25.99 5.75
C LYS A 289 11.58 27.39 5.50
N LYS A 290 10.77 27.54 4.43
CA LYS A 290 10.18 28.81 4.00
C LYS A 290 8.80 29.08 4.60
N ASN A 291 7.95 28.07 4.70
CA ASN A 291 6.51 28.21 4.96
C ASN A 291 6.04 27.63 6.30
N LYS A 292 6.95 27.02 7.09
CA LYS A 292 6.67 26.55 8.47
C LYS A 292 5.44 25.65 8.61
N ILE A 293 5.44 24.48 7.96
CA ILE A 293 4.42 23.43 8.19
C ILE A 293 4.35 23.08 9.68
N ARG A 294 3.18 22.87 10.25
CA ARG A 294 2.99 22.41 11.63
C ARG A 294 3.81 21.13 11.89
N MET A 295 4.43 21.04 13.06
CA MET A 295 5.37 19.95 13.35
C MET A 295 4.68 18.59 13.39
N ASN A 296 3.47 18.48 13.92
CA ASN A 296 2.69 17.23 13.91
C ASN A 296 2.41 16.75 12.48
N SER A 297 2.10 17.64 11.56
CA SER A 297 1.87 17.32 10.15
C SER A 297 3.16 16.96 9.41
N LEU A 298 4.22 17.74 9.61
CA LEU A 298 5.51 17.48 8.96
C LEU A 298 6.13 16.16 9.42
N GLU A 299 6.23 15.98 10.75
CA GLU A 299 6.76 14.73 11.33
C GLU A 299 5.86 13.55 10.98
N GLY A 300 4.54 13.71 11.11
CA GLY A 300 3.57 12.67 10.75
C GLY A 300 3.75 12.20 9.32
N TYR A 301 3.85 13.10 8.34
CA TYR A 301 4.05 12.74 6.94
C TYR A 301 5.42 12.07 6.68
N ILE A 302 6.48 12.65 7.22
CA ILE A 302 7.83 12.07 7.10
C ILE A 302 7.88 10.68 7.73
N ARG A 303 7.21 10.45 8.87
CA ARG A 303 7.11 9.16 9.54
C ARG A 303 6.42 8.10 8.68
N GLN A 304 5.45 8.46 7.84
CA GLN A 304 4.85 7.50 6.89
C GLN A 304 5.89 7.03 5.87
N ILE A 305 6.78 7.91 5.40
CA ILE A 305 7.75 7.59 4.33
C ILE A 305 8.99 6.89 4.88
N ILE A 306 9.70 7.49 5.84
CA ILE A 306 10.98 6.93 6.34
C ILE A 306 10.80 5.97 7.53
N GLY A 307 9.62 5.96 8.15
CA GLY A 307 9.24 5.03 9.22
C GLY A 307 8.46 3.85 8.66
N TRP A 308 7.17 4.01 8.49
CA TRP A 308 6.27 2.91 8.14
C TRP A 308 6.62 2.23 6.81
N ARG A 309 6.81 3.00 5.73
CA ARG A 309 7.11 2.41 4.42
C ARG A 309 8.40 1.56 4.43
N GLU A 310 9.47 2.09 5.00
CA GLU A 310 10.75 1.39 5.10
C GLU A 310 10.66 0.18 6.04
N PHE A 311 9.96 0.34 7.16
CA PHE A 311 9.74 -0.73 8.11
C PHE A 311 8.95 -1.89 7.51
N MET A 312 7.85 -1.61 6.78
CA MET A 312 7.05 -2.65 6.12
C MET A 312 7.86 -3.42 5.08
N ARG A 313 8.69 -2.76 4.29
CA ARG A 313 9.62 -3.44 3.38
C ARG A 313 10.56 -4.37 4.14
N GLY A 314 11.14 -3.90 5.24
CA GLY A 314 12.03 -4.71 6.06
C GLY A 314 11.35 -5.92 6.70
N ILE A 315 10.12 -5.75 7.21
CA ILE A 315 9.29 -6.85 7.74
C ILE A 315 8.98 -7.88 6.65
N TYR A 316 8.56 -7.44 5.47
CA TYR A 316 8.30 -8.34 4.34
C TYR A 316 9.53 -9.18 3.99
N GLN A 317 10.68 -8.53 3.81
CA GLN A 317 11.91 -9.22 3.46
C GLN A 317 12.35 -10.28 4.51
N SER A 318 12.01 -10.03 5.78
CA SER A 318 12.48 -10.88 6.90
C SER A 318 11.45 -11.91 7.36
N TYR A 319 10.15 -11.64 7.25
CA TYR A 319 9.10 -12.42 7.90
C TYR A 319 7.92 -12.82 7.00
N SER A 320 7.93 -12.51 5.70
CA SER A 320 6.79 -12.79 4.82
C SER A 320 6.37 -14.26 4.86
N ASP A 321 7.33 -15.19 4.75
CA ASP A 321 7.04 -16.63 4.73
C ASP A 321 6.36 -17.10 6.02
N GLU A 322 6.76 -16.55 7.17
CA GLU A 322 6.13 -16.83 8.46
C GLU A 322 4.73 -16.23 8.56
N MET A 323 4.54 -14.96 8.11
CA MET A 323 3.27 -14.25 8.15
C MET A 323 2.20 -14.93 7.30
N GLU A 324 2.55 -15.31 6.07
CA GLU A 324 1.63 -15.94 5.11
C GLU A 324 1.16 -17.34 5.52
N ASN A 325 1.95 -18.04 6.34
CA ASN A 325 1.64 -19.37 6.82
C ASN A 325 0.94 -19.41 8.18
N LYS A 326 0.77 -18.26 8.85
CA LYS A 326 0.10 -18.18 10.14
C LYS A 326 -1.37 -17.79 10.01
N ASN A 327 -2.17 -18.31 10.93
CA ASN A 327 -3.58 -17.96 11.12
C ASN A 327 -3.89 -18.02 12.62
N PHE A 328 -3.40 -17.02 13.36
CA PHE A 328 -3.41 -16.98 14.84
C PHE A 328 -4.81 -17.16 15.43
N PHE A 329 -5.82 -16.48 14.88
CA PHE A 329 -7.22 -16.57 15.34
C PHE A 329 -8.01 -17.72 14.69
N LYS A 330 -7.36 -18.59 13.88
CA LYS A 330 -7.98 -19.75 13.22
C LYS A 330 -9.20 -19.38 12.35
N GLN A 331 -9.11 -18.29 11.64
CA GLN A 331 -10.18 -17.74 10.78
C GLN A 331 -10.31 -18.55 9.48
N ASN A 332 -11.53 -18.98 9.12
CA ASN A 332 -11.73 -19.91 8.01
C ASN A 332 -12.84 -19.51 7.03
N ARG A 333 -13.56 -18.42 7.28
CA ARG A 333 -14.67 -17.99 6.43
C ARG A 333 -14.20 -17.46 5.09
N LYS A 334 -15.06 -17.63 4.05
CA LYS A 334 -14.83 -17.08 2.72
C LYS A 334 -15.73 -15.86 2.50
N MET A 335 -15.31 -14.94 1.64
CA MET A 335 -16.10 -13.79 1.19
C MET A 335 -17.19 -14.23 0.20
N LYS A 336 -18.38 -13.62 0.28
CA LYS A 336 -19.39 -13.61 -0.80
C LYS A 336 -19.18 -12.39 -1.69
N ASN A 337 -19.94 -12.28 -2.79
CA ASN A 337 -19.81 -11.18 -3.76
C ASN A 337 -20.05 -9.79 -3.14
N SER A 338 -20.85 -9.70 -2.08
CA SER A 338 -21.09 -8.43 -1.37
C SER A 338 -19.82 -7.68 -0.93
N TRP A 339 -18.70 -8.39 -0.79
CA TRP A 339 -17.38 -7.78 -0.51
C TRP A 339 -16.68 -7.20 -1.75
N TYR A 340 -17.20 -7.50 -2.95
CA TYR A 340 -16.66 -6.98 -4.21
C TYR A 340 -17.56 -5.91 -4.83
N ASP A 341 -18.86 -5.89 -4.49
CA ASP A 341 -19.83 -4.94 -5.04
C ASP A 341 -20.31 -3.88 -4.01
N GLY A 342 -19.90 -4.01 -2.71
CA GLY A 342 -20.27 -3.06 -1.68
C GLY A 342 -21.75 -3.10 -1.30
N THR A 343 -22.34 -4.31 -1.22
CA THR A 343 -23.76 -4.57 -0.88
C THR A 343 -23.91 -5.40 0.40
N THR A 344 -22.98 -5.23 1.35
CA THR A 344 -22.98 -5.98 2.59
C THR A 344 -24.17 -5.61 3.50
N GLY A 345 -24.66 -4.38 3.40
CA GLY A 345 -25.69 -3.81 4.25
C GLY A 345 -25.13 -3.14 5.52
N LEU A 346 -23.83 -2.90 5.57
CA LEU A 346 -23.16 -2.13 6.63
C LEU A 346 -22.62 -0.82 6.02
N PRO A 347 -23.31 0.33 6.20
CA PRO A 347 -23.01 1.55 5.44
C PRO A 347 -21.54 2.00 5.43
N PRO A 348 -20.78 1.99 6.55
CA PRO A 348 -19.37 2.36 6.48
C PRO A 348 -18.53 1.38 5.66
N LEU A 349 -18.85 0.09 5.69
CA LEU A 349 -18.15 -0.93 4.92
C LEU A 349 -18.48 -0.83 3.44
N ASP A 350 -19.75 -0.69 3.10
CA ASP A 350 -20.20 -0.55 1.72
C ASP A 350 -19.58 0.68 1.06
N HIS A 351 -19.52 1.81 1.79
CA HIS A 351 -18.83 3.02 1.34
C HIS A 351 -17.34 2.77 1.02
N ALA A 352 -16.62 2.14 1.95
CA ALA A 352 -15.19 1.86 1.76
C ALA A 352 -14.92 0.87 0.59
N ILE A 353 -15.78 -0.14 0.42
CA ILE A 353 -15.72 -1.06 -0.73
C ILE A 353 -16.00 -0.31 -2.04
N GLN A 354 -17.05 0.53 -2.09
CA GLN A 354 -17.39 1.31 -3.27
C GLN A 354 -16.28 2.28 -3.68
N ASN A 355 -15.58 2.92 -2.71
CA ASN A 355 -14.38 3.71 -2.98
C ASN A 355 -13.27 2.86 -3.61
N ALA A 356 -13.02 1.67 -3.06
CA ALA A 356 -12.02 0.74 -3.61
C ALA A 356 -12.38 0.28 -5.03
N VAL A 357 -13.64 -0.04 -5.30
CA VAL A 357 -14.14 -0.45 -6.63
C VAL A 357 -14.06 0.71 -7.65
N THR A 358 -14.41 1.92 -7.22
CA THR A 358 -14.52 3.09 -8.13
C THR A 358 -13.15 3.68 -8.45
N TYR A 359 -12.28 3.80 -7.47
CA TYR A 359 -11.02 4.54 -7.58
C TYR A 359 -9.78 3.64 -7.51
N GLY A 360 -9.94 2.36 -7.14
CA GLY A 360 -8.81 1.50 -6.83
C GLY A 360 -7.96 2.02 -5.65
N TRP A 361 -8.52 2.91 -4.83
CA TRP A 361 -7.77 3.57 -3.78
C TRP A 361 -8.68 4.00 -2.62
N SER A 362 -8.15 3.95 -1.42
CA SER A 362 -8.65 4.62 -0.23
C SER A 362 -7.47 4.90 0.71
N HIS A 363 -7.62 5.83 1.64
CA HIS A 363 -6.54 6.13 2.58
C HIS A 363 -6.41 5.04 3.67
N HIS A 364 -5.31 5.11 4.44
CA HIS A 364 -4.92 4.06 5.37
C HIS A 364 -6.00 3.69 6.39
N ILE A 365 -6.72 4.67 6.93
CA ILE A 365 -7.73 4.42 7.98
C ILE A 365 -8.94 3.65 7.45
N GLU A 366 -9.42 3.92 6.24
CA GLU A 366 -10.47 3.09 5.63
C GLU A 366 -9.98 1.65 5.45
N ARG A 367 -8.74 1.46 5.00
CA ARG A 367 -8.14 0.12 4.84
C ARG A 367 -8.00 -0.61 6.16
N LEU A 368 -7.53 0.06 7.21
CA LEU A 368 -7.24 -0.56 8.51
C LEU A 368 -8.49 -0.69 9.37
N MET A 369 -9.18 0.44 9.63
CA MET A 369 -10.23 0.50 10.66
C MET A 369 -11.63 0.18 10.13
N ILE A 370 -11.85 0.21 8.82
CA ILE A 370 -13.10 -0.24 8.21
C ILE A 370 -12.90 -1.62 7.59
N LEU A 371 -12.16 -1.72 6.49
CA LEU A 371 -12.03 -2.95 5.69
C LEU A 371 -11.38 -4.09 6.49
N SER A 372 -10.12 -3.95 6.89
CA SER A 372 -9.41 -5.02 7.62
C SER A 372 -10.08 -5.36 8.95
N ASN A 373 -10.51 -4.34 9.70
CA ASN A 373 -11.19 -4.55 10.98
C ASN A 373 -12.44 -5.42 10.82
N ILE A 374 -13.34 -5.07 9.88
CA ILE A 374 -14.60 -5.81 9.71
C ILE A 374 -14.33 -7.20 9.13
N MET A 375 -13.37 -7.33 8.18
CA MET A 375 -12.94 -8.63 7.67
C MET A 375 -12.41 -9.55 8.78
N ASN A 376 -11.61 -8.99 9.70
CA ASN A 376 -11.09 -9.69 10.88
C ASN A 376 -12.22 -10.11 11.83
N LEU A 377 -13.15 -9.21 12.15
CA LEU A 377 -14.29 -9.47 13.01
C LEU A 377 -15.28 -10.50 12.41
N CYS A 378 -15.35 -10.57 11.08
CA CYS A 378 -16.12 -11.58 10.34
C CYS A 378 -15.38 -12.91 10.17
N GLU A 379 -14.19 -13.06 10.76
CA GLU A 379 -13.40 -14.30 10.74
C GLU A 379 -13.02 -14.78 9.32
N ILE A 380 -12.81 -13.85 8.39
CA ILE A 380 -12.42 -14.18 7.02
C ILE A 380 -10.99 -14.68 7.01
N LYS A 381 -10.75 -15.79 6.27
CA LYS A 381 -9.43 -16.41 6.15
C LYS A 381 -8.38 -15.41 5.68
N PRO A 382 -7.22 -15.27 6.36
CA PRO A 382 -6.22 -14.24 6.06
C PRO A 382 -5.75 -14.20 4.60
N LYS A 383 -5.56 -15.35 3.96
CA LYS A 383 -5.19 -15.43 2.53
C LYS A 383 -6.26 -14.84 1.59
N ILE A 384 -7.54 -14.92 1.96
CA ILE A 384 -8.64 -14.34 1.17
C ILE A 384 -8.64 -12.82 1.34
N VAL A 385 -8.42 -12.32 2.55
CA VAL A 385 -8.29 -10.88 2.81
C VAL A 385 -7.09 -10.32 2.04
N TYR A 386 -5.93 -10.96 2.14
CA TYR A 386 -4.74 -10.56 1.39
C TYR A 386 -5.00 -10.46 -0.12
N LYS A 387 -5.61 -11.52 -0.69
CA LYS A 387 -5.98 -11.55 -2.11
C LYS A 387 -6.88 -10.36 -2.47
N TRP A 388 -7.92 -10.10 -1.69
CA TRP A 388 -8.83 -8.97 -1.91
C TRP A 388 -8.08 -7.62 -1.92
N PHE A 389 -7.15 -7.40 -0.98
CA PHE A 389 -6.33 -6.18 -0.95
C PHE A 389 -5.39 -6.06 -2.16
N MET A 390 -4.83 -7.19 -2.63
CA MET A 390 -4.00 -7.21 -3.84
C MET A 390 -4.81 -6.90 -5.10
N GLU A 391 -6.05 -7.35 -5.16
CA GLU A 391 -6.95 -7.13 -6.28
C GLU A 391 -7.48 -5.70 -6.33
N MET A 392 -7.88 -5.13 -5.18
CA MET A 392 -8.69 -3.91 -5.15
C MET A 392 -7.87 -2.61 -5.19
N PHE A 393 -6.59 -2.59 -4.85
CA PHE A 393 -5.82 -1.35 -4.73
C PHE A 393 -4.75 -1.18 -5.80
N VAL A 394 -4.69 0.02 -6.39
CA VAL A 394 -3.73 0.38 -7.45
C VAL A 394 -2.28 0.43 -6.95
N ASP A 395 -2.06 0.67 -5.67
CA ASP A 395 -0.76 0.72 -5.01
C ASP A 395 -0.36 -0.58 -4.31
N SER A 396 -1.15 -1.66 -4.48
CA SER A 396 -0.87 -2.95 -3.88
C SER A 396 0.40 -3.59 -4.47
N SER A 397 1.21 -4.17 -3.58
CA SER A 397 2.40 -4.98 -3.89
C SER A 397 2.66 -5.89 -2.69
N ASP A 398 3.28 -7.06 -2.90
CA ASP A 398 3.52 -8.03 -1.82
C ASP A 398 4.27 -7.42 -0.64
N TRP A 399 5.34 -6.64 -0.92
CA TRP A 399 6.18 -6.05 0.12
C TRP A 399 5.41 -5.10 1.06
N VAL A 400 4.31 -4.50 0.62
CA VAL A 400 3.48 -3.63 1.45
C VAL A 400 2.25 -4.36 1.98
N MET A 401 1.62 -5.24 1.18
CA MET A 401 0.35 -5.88 1.57
C MET A 401 0.56 -7.04 2.55
N VAL A 402 1.62 -7.83 2.44
CA VAL A 402 1.88 -8.92 3.38
C VAL A 402 1.95 -8.42 4.83
N PRO A 403 2.84 -7.47 5.20
CA PRO A 403 2.90 -7.01 6.58
C PRO A 403 1.67 -6.19 7.01
N ASN A 404 1.07 -5.41 6.10
CA ASN A 404 -0.10 -4.62 6.46
C ASN A 404 -1.35 -5.48 6.66
N VAL A 405 -1.58 -6.49 5.84
CA VAL A 405 -2.77 -7.35 5.97
C VAL A 405 -2.58 -8.39 7.07
N TYR A 406 -1.57 -9.25 6.97
CA TYR A 406 -1.38 -10.34 7.96
C TYR A 406 -0.97 -9.82 9.33
N GLY A 407 -0.08 -8.80 9.39
CA GLY A 407 0.44 -8.26 10.63
C GLY A 407 -0.43 -7.19 11.25
N MET A 408 -0.58 -6.06 10.58
CA MET A 408 -1.29 -4.89 11.12
C MET A 408 -2.82 -5.09 11.12
N GLY A 409 -3.41 -5.40 9.98
CA GLY A 409 -4.86 -5.45 9.81
C GLY A 409 -5.53 -6.60 10.54
N LEU A 410 -4.99 -7.81 10.38
CA LEU A 410 -5.61 -9.03 10.90
C LEU A 410 -4.95 -9.58 12.18
N PHE A 411 -3.71 -9.17 12.50
CA PHE A 411 -2.93 -9.79 13.58
C PHE A 411 -2.81 -11.32 13.41
N SER A 412 -2.94 -11.81 12.20
CA SER A 412 -2.98 -13.25 11.90
C SER A 412 -1.62 -13.93 12.05
N ASP A 413 -0.55 -13.15 12.12
CA ASP A 413 0.82 -13.58 12.42
C ASP A 413 1.07 -13.79 13.92
N GLY A 414 0.12 -13.44 14.81
CA GLY A 414 0.26 -13.51 16.26
C GLY A 414 1.12 -12.39 16.84
N GLY A 415 1.37 -11.32 16.08
CA GLY A 415 2.03 -10.10 16.53
C GLY A 415 3.55 -10.12 16.38
N ILE A 416 4.06 -10.39 15.19
CA ILE A 416 5.50 -10.26 14.87
C ILE A 416 5.98 -8.84 15.20
N PHE A 417 5.28 -7.82 14.73
CA PHE A 417 5.60 -6.41 15.04
C PHE A 417 4.45 -5.65 15.70
N ALA A 418 3.20 -6.02 15.45
CA ALA A 418 2.05 -5.44 16.13
C ALA A 418 1.98 -5.93 17.58
N THR A 419 1.55 -5.05 18.51
CA THR A 419 1.44 -5.39 19.94
C THR A 419 0.04 -5.84 20.34
N LYS A 420 -0.95 -5.55 19.51
CA LYS A 420 -2.37 -5.89 19.70
C LYS A 420 -3.09 -5.86 18.35
N PRO A 421 -4.23 -6.56 18.19
CA PRO A 421 -5.08 -6.41 17.02
C PRO A 421 -5.69 -5.01 16.95
N TYR A 422 -5.81 -4.47 15.73
CA TYR A 422 -6.48 -3.21 15.45
C TYR A 422 -7.95 -3.48 15.17
N ILE A 423 -8.74 -3.60 16.25
CA ILE A 423 -10.18 -3.83 16.19
C ILE A 423 -10.94 -2.73 16.91
N CYS A 424 -12.12 -2.40 16.42
CA CYS A 424 -13.01 -1.40 17.02
C CYS A 424 -14.49 -1.72 16.75
N GLY A 425 -15.36 -1.16 17.60
CA GLY A 425 -16.80 -1.13 17.40
C GLY A 425 -17.29 0.20 16.85
N SER A 426 -18.60 0.42 16.86
CA SER A 426 -19.26 1.61 16.29
C SER A 426 -18.80 2.94 16.91
N ALA A 427 -18.40 2.93 18.19
CA ALA A 427 -17.93 4.13 18.89
C ALA A 427 -16.74 4.81 18.22
N TYR A 428 -15.80 4.03 17.68
CA TYR A 428 -14.68 4.60 16.92
C TYR A 428 -15.16 5.29 15.64
N PHE A 429 -16.08 4.67 14.90
CA PHE A 429 -16.63 5.22 13.66
C PHE A 429 -17.38 6.53 13.93
N MET A 430 -18.19 6.57 14.99
CA MET A 430 -18.88 7.79 15.40
C MET A 430 -17.95 8.93 15.83
N LYS A 431 -16.77 8.56 16.38
CA LYS A 431 -15.75 9.55 16.78
C LYS A 431 -14.97 10.12 15.59
N MET A 432 -14.54 9.27 14.64
CA MET A 432 -13.55 9.63 13.62
C MET A 432 -14.15 9.88 12.23
N MET A 433 -15.43 9.50 12.03
CA MET A 433 -16.08 9.52 10.73
C MET A 433 -17.38 10.34 10.77
N ASP A 434 -17.93 10.66 9.63
CA ASP A 434 -19.16 11.47 9.51
C ASP A 434 -20.44 10.64 9.30
N PHE A 435 -20.36 9.31 9.48
CA PHE A 435 -21.54 8.43 9.44
C PHE A 435 -22.51 8.75 10.58
N LYS A 436 -23.81 8.82 10.25
CA LYS A 436 -24.85 9.01 11.25
C LYS A 436 -25.09 7.72 12.03
N LYS A 437 -25.41 7.84 13.33
CA LYS A 437 -25.83 6.71 14.17
C LYS A 437 -27.07 6.04 13.56
N GLY A 438 -27.09 4.72 13.54
CA GLY A 438 -28.20 3.92 13.00
C GLY A 438 -28.12 2.47 13.49
N GLU A 439 -28.97 1.62 12.96
CA GLU A 439 -29.05 0.18 13.31
C GLU A 439 -27.74 -0.57 13.05
N TRP A 440 -26.99 -0.13 12.05
CA TRP A 440 -25.65 -0.66 11.73
C TRP A 440 -24.69 -0.64 12.93
N CYS A 441 -24.91 0.27 13.91
CA CYS A 441 -24.10 0.32 15.12
C CYS A 441 -24.26 -0.96 15.95
N ASN A 442 -25.45 -1.56 15.98
CA ASN A 442 -25.68 -2.83 16.69
C ASN A 442 -24.92 -3.97 16.04
N THR A 443 -24.94 -4.04 14.71
CA THR A 443 -24.16 -5.02 13.94
C THR A 443 -22.68 -4.87 14.22
N MET A 444 -22.15 -3.63 14.13
CA MET A 444 -20.73 -3.36 14.34
C MET A 444 -20.27 -3.66 15.77
N ASP A 445 -21.05 -3.28 16.78
CA ASP A 445 -20.78 -3.60 18.18
C ASP A 445 -20.86 -5.12 18.41
N GLY A 446 -21.83 -5.78 17.79
CA GLY A 446 -21.99 -7.23 17.87
C GLY A 446 -20.78 -7.97 17.29
N LEU A 447 -20.29 -7.57 16.12
CA LEU A 447 -19.08 -8.13 15.52
C LEU A 447 -17.87 -7.96 16.44
N TYR A 448 -17.68 -6.76 17.01
CA TYR A 448 -16.58 -6.45 17.92
C TYR A 448 -16.62 -7.28 19.20
N TRP A 449 -17.76 -7.32 19.89
CA TRP A 449 -17.88 -8.04 21.15
C TRP A 449 -17.88 -9.56 20.98
N ARG A 450 -18.46 -10.06 19.88
CA ARG A 450 -18.39 -11.47 19.50
C ARG A 450 -16.94 -11.92 19.28
N PHE A 451 -16.12 -11.13 18.58
CA PHE A 451 -14.72 -11.43 18.36
C PHE A 451 -13.93 -11.48 19.67
N ILE A 452 -14.16 -10.54 20.60
CA ILE A 452 -13.52 -10.51 21.91
C ILE A 452 -13.90 -11.76 22.71
N ASP A 453 -15.18 -12.11 22.73
CA ASP A 453 -15.67 -13.26 23.50
C ASP A 453 -15.12 -14.59 22.96
N ARG A 454 -15.11 -14.78 21.65
CA ARG A 454 -14.52 -15.97 21.02
C ARG A 454 -13.01 -16.11 21.25
N ASN A 455 -12.32 -15.02 21.39
CA ASN A 455 -10.86 -14.97 21.62
C ASN A 455 -10.51 -14.60 23.08
N ARG A 456 -11.43 -14.80 24.01
CA ARG A 456 -11.37 -14.41 25.43
C ARG A 456 -10.03 -14.71 26.09
N GLN A 457 -9.48 -15.89 25.87
CA GLN A 457 -8.20 -16.32 26.46
C GLN A 457 -7.03 -15.42 26.04
N PHE A 458 -7.00 -14.98 24.77
CA PHE A 458 -6.01 -14.04 24.29
C PHE A 458 -6.15 -12.68 24.95
N PHE A 459 -7.38 -12.16 25.04
CA PHE A 459 -7.65 -10.83 25.63
C PHE A 459 -7.35 -10.81 27.13
N LEU A 460 -7.67 -11.86 27.87
CA LEU A 460 -7.39 -11.96 29.31
C LEU A 460 -5.89 -12.01 29.64
N LYS A 461 -5.06 -12.62 28.76
CA LYS A 461 -3.60 -12.69 28.96
C LYS A 461 -2.91 -11.33 28.78
N ASN A 462 -3.54 -10.37 28.13
CA ASN A 462 -2.97 -9.05 27.89
C ASN A 462 -3.58 -8.02 28.87
N PRO A 463 -2.79 -7.45 29.83
CA PRO A 463 -3.32 -6.51 30.84
C PRO A 463 -4.07 -5.32 30.25
N ARG A 464 -3.65 -4.81 29.07
CA ARG A 464 -4.30 -3.68 28.41
C ARG A 464 -5.63 -4.05 27.75
N LEU A 465 -5.84 -5.33 27.41
CA LEU A 465 -7.02 -5.81 26.69
C LEU A 465 -8.01 -6.53 27.61
N SER A 466 -7.59 -7.01 28.78
CA SER A 466 -8.43 -7.77 29.73
C SER A 466 -9.66 -7.00 30.19
N MET A 467 -9.57 -5.67 30.26
CA MET A 467 -10.69 -4.81 30.60
C MET A 467 -11.87 -4.98 29.63
N MET A 468 -11.62 -5.22 28.34
CA MET A 468 -12.68 -5.42 27.33
C MET A 468 -13.53 -6.65 27.65
N VAL A 469 -12.91 -7.75 28.09
CA VAL A 469 -13.64 -8.96 28.51
C VAL A 469 -14.52 -8.65 29.71
N ARG A 470 -14.00 -7.93 30.71
CA ARG A 470 -14.79 -7.55 31.91
C ARG A 470 -15.94 -6.61 31.56
N ILE A 471 -15.80 -5.70 30.60
CA ILE A 471 -16.89 -4.84 30.13
C ILE A 471 -17.97 -5.69 29.47
N PHE A 472 -17.59 -6.64 28.61
CA PHE A 472 -18.54 -7.54 27.98
C PHE A 472 -19.28 -8.39 29.00
N ASP A 473 -18.58 -8.93 30.00
CA ASP A 473 -19.20 -9.74 31.06
C ASP A 473 -20.29 -8.96 31.87
N LYS A 474 -20.04 -7.67 32.13
CA LYS A 474 -20.96 -6.77 32.82
C LYS A 474 -22.09 -6.21 31.95
N MET A 475 -22.07 -6.44 30.63
CA MET A 475 -23.13 -5.95 29.76
C MET A 475 -24.46 -6.66 30.05
N LYS A 476 -25.57 -5.92 30.00
CA LYS A 476 -26.93 -6.47 30.19
C LYS A 476 -27.22 -7.56 29.14
N ASP A 477 -27.85 -8.65 29.57
CA ASP A 477 -28.08 -9.83 28.71
C ASP A 477 -28.95 -9.52 27.47
N GLU A 478 -29.94 -8.65 27.62
CA GLU A 478 -30.75 -8.18 26.49
C GLU A 478 -29.92 -7.49 25.43
N ARG A 479 -28.95 -6.62 25.85
CA ARG A 479 -28.05 -5.94 24.94
C ARG A 479 -27.11 -6.94 24.27
N LYS A 480 -26.55 -7.91 25.00
CA LYS A 480 -25.72 -8.97 24.45
C LYS A 480 -26.46 -9.76 23.37
N LYS A 481 -27.67 -10.25 23.71
CA LYS A 481 -28.52 -11.01 22.79
C LYS A 481 -28.80 -10.24 21.50
N LEU A 482 -29.17 -8.97 21.60
CA LEU A 482 -29.44 -8.11 20.45
C LEU A 482 -28.23 -8.02 19.53
N ILE A 483 -27.09 -7.52 20.06
CA ILE A 483 -25.92 -7.22 19.21
C ILE A 483 -25.28 -8.50 18.64
N LEU A 484 -25.23 -9.59 19.40
CA LEU A 484 -24.70 -10.86 18.92
C LEU A 484 -25.58 -11.47 17.83
N SER A 485 -26.92 -11.39 17.97
CA SER A 485 -27.84 -11.81 16.92
C SER A 485 -27.65 -11.04 15.62
N GLU A 486 -27.47 -9.71 15.69
CA GLU A 486 -27.21 -8.87 14.50
C GLU A 486 -25.88 -9.21 13.86
N ALA A 487 -24.83 -9.46 14.65
CA ALA A 487 -23.53 -9.91 14.12
C ALA A 487 -23.64 -11.26 13.41
N ASP A 488 -24.32 -12.25 13.98
CA ASP A 488 -24.48 -13.57 13.38
C ASP A 488 -25.28 -13.53 12.07
N LYS A 489 -26.34 -12.70 12.02
CA LYS A 489 -27.11 -12.44 10.79
C LYS A 489 -26.20 -11.84 9.70
N PHE A 490 -25.41 -10.83 10.06
CA PHE A 490 -24.49 -10.16 9.13
C PHE A 490 -23.41 -11.12 8.58
N ILE A 491 -22.79 -11.91 9.47
CA ILE A 491 -21.79 -12.91 9.08
C ILE A 491 -22.40 -13.96 8.15
N LYS A 492 -23.56 -14.53 8.50
CA LYS A 492 -24.26 -15.52 7.67
C LYS A 492 -24.66 -14.96 6.29
N LYS A 493 -25.08 -13.70 6.24
CA LYS A 493 -25.42 -13.01 4.99
C LYS A 493 -24.20 -12.86 4.08
N ASN A 494 -23.03 -12.46 4.61
CA ASN A 494 -21.91 -11.95 3.85
C ASN A 494 -20.71 -12.92 3.75
N THR A 495 -20.73 -14.08 4.43
CA THR A 495 -19.65 -15.07 4.42
C THR A 495 -20.15 -16.48 4.11
N LEU A 496 -19.22 -17.34 3.63
CA LEU A 496 -19.41 -18.78 3.42
C LEU A 496 -18.63 -19.57 4.48
#